data_d4e7703b51254fe5bfd6d7629e6d6008
#
_entry.id   d4e7703b51254fe5bfd6d7629e6d6008
#
_cell.length_a   1.000
_cell.length_b   1.000
_cell.length_c   1.000
_cell.angle_alpha   90.00
_cell.angle_beta   90.00
_cell.angle_gamma   90.00
#
_symmetry.space_group_name_H-M   'P 1'
#
loop_
_entity.id
_entity.type
_entity.pdbx_description
1 polymer ?
#
loop_
_entity_poly.entity_id
_entity_poly.type
_entity_poly.pdbx_seq_one_letter_code
_entity_poly.pdbx_strand_id
1 'polypeptide(L)'
;FVTAKENVIFLGPPGTGKTHLAIGLAIRACQAGHRVLFATASEWVTRLADAHHAGKLQDELTRLGRYPLIVVDEVGYIPFEPEAANLFFQLVSSRYERASMIVTSNKPFGRWGEVFGDDVVAAAMIDRLVHHAEVIALKGDSYRLKDRDLGRVPPAEPNQQ
;
A
#
# COMPACT_ATOMS: atom_id res chain seq x y z
N PHE A 1 10.40 -6.04 9.03
CA PHE A 1 9.64 -4.77 9.09
C PHE A 1 8.33 -4.91 9.88
N VAL A 2 7.74 -6.07 9.85
CA VAL A 2 6.47 -6.30 10.57
C VAL A 2 6.64 -6.12 12.07
N THR A 3 7.67 -6.72 12.64
CA THR A 3 7.95 -6.60 14.07
C THR A 3 8.21 -5.16 14.47
N ALA A 4 8.89 -4.39 13.64
CA ALA A 4 9.17 -2.98 13.88
C ALA A 4 7.98 -2.08 13.57
N LYS A 5 6.88 -2.64 13.05
CA LYS A 5 5.66 -1.91 12.70
C LYS A 5 5.91 -0.86 11.63
N GLU A 6 6.79 -1.19 10.70
CA GLU A 6 7.12 -0.34 9.58
C GLU A 6 6.26 -0.68 8.37
N ASN A 7 6.03 0.31 7.53
CA ASN A 7 5.31 0.12 6.28
C ASN A 7 6.29 -0.04 5.12
N VAL A 8 5.83 -0.66 4.05
CA VAL A 8 6.59 -0.72 2.79
C VAL A 8 5.68 -0.22 1.69
N ILE A 9 6.15 0.73 0.90
CA ILE A 9 5.34 1.35 -0.13
C ILE A 9 6.07 1.26 -1.46
N PHE A 10 5.41 0.65 -2.44
CA PHE A 10 5.93 0.54 -3.81
C PHE A 10 5.18 1.51 -4.71
N LEU A 11 5.91 2.43 -5.32
CA LEU A 11 5.36 3.41 -6.26
C LEU A 11 5.96 3.17 -7.63
N GLY A 12 5.14 3.27 -8.65
CA GLY A 12 5.62 3.16 -10.01
C GLY A 12 4.51 2.86 -11.01
N PRO A 13 4.78 3.07 -12.31
CA PRO A 13 3.77 2.83 -13.34
C PRO A 13 3.35 1.37 -13.39
N PRO A 14 2.22 1.08 -14.04
CA PRO A 14 1.79 -0.31 -14.23
C PRO A 14 2.88 -1.14 -14.93
N GLY A 15 2.96 -2.42 -14.59
CA GLY A 15 3.89 -3.33 -15.23
C GLY A 15 5.30 -3.30 -14.68
N THR A 16 5.51 -2.69 -13.50
CA THR A 16 6.84 -2.63 -12.87
C THR A 16 7.08 -3.75 -11.87
N GLY A 17 6.09 -4.62 -11.64
CA GLY A 17 6.25 -5.72 -10.70
C GLY A 17 5.91 -5.40 -9.26
N LYS A 18 5.24 -4.27 -9.01
CA LYS A 18 4.89 -3.87 -7.65
C LYS A 18 4.08 -4.94 -6.91
N THR A 19 3.06 -5.46 -7.56
CA THR A 19 2.20 -6.48 -6.96
C THR A 19 2.99 -7.74 -6.64
N HIS A 20 3.87 -8.16 -7.53
CA HIS A 20 4.71 -9.34 -7.29
C HIS A 20 5.64 -9.13 -6.09
N LEU A 21 6.21 -7.94 -5.96
CA LEU A 21 7.06 -7.63 -4.81
C LEU A 21 6.27 -7.62 -3.51
N ALA A 22 5.07 -7.03 -3.56
CA ALA A 22 4.18 -7.00 -2.38
C ALA A 22 3.80 -8.42 -1.97
N ILE A 23 3.43 -9.26 -2.93
CA ILE A 23 3.08 -10.65 -2.65
C ILE A 23 4.29 -11.40 -2.07
N GLY A 24 5.47 -11.19 -2.63
CA GLY A 24 6.68 -11.82 -2.14
C GLY A 24 6.96 -11.48 -0.68
N LEU A 25 6.83 -10.21 -0.32
CA LEU A 25 7.01 -9.79 1.08
C LEU A 25 5.91 -10.38 1.98
N ALA A 26 4.68 -10.43 1.50
CA ALA A 26 3.58 -11.00 2.26
C ALA A 26 3.82 -12.48 2.55
N ILE A 27 4.30 -13.22 1.55
CA ILE A 27 4.63 -14.64 1.72
C ILE A 27 5.73 -14.80 2.77
N ARG A 28 6.77 -13.96 2.70
CA ARG A 28 7.85 -14.01 3.68
C ARG A 28 7.34 -13.73 5.10
N ALA A 29 6.41 -12.78 5.24
CA ALA A 29 5.81 -12.50 6.52
C ALA A 29 5.01 -13.71 7.04
N CYS A 30 4.27 -14.37 6.17
CA CYS A 30 3.53 -15.59 6.53
C CYS A 30 4.49 -16.70 6.98
N GLN A 31 5.61 -16.87 6.27
CA GLN A 31 6.61 -17.87 6.62
C GLN A 31 7.25 -17.57 7.97
N ALA A 32 7.30 -16.30 8.36
CA ALA A 32 7.81 -15.87 9.66
C ALA A 32 6.76 -15.98 10.77
N GLY A 33 5.56 -16.46 10.46
CA GLY A 33 4.51 -16.68 11.45
C GLY A 33 3.50 -15.56 11.61
N HIS A 34 3.56 -14.52 10.78
CA HIS A 34 2.62 -13.41 10.86
C HIS A 34 1.35 -13.71 10.06
N ARG A 35 0.21 -13.28 10.58
CA ARG A 35 -1.04 -13.34 9.83
C ARG A 35 -1.13 -12.14 8.91
N VAL A 36 -1.50 -12.39 7.66
CA VAL A 36 -1.51 -11.37 6.61
C VAL A 36 -2.84 -11.40 5.88
N LEU A 37 -3.39 -10.23 5.58
CA LEU A 37 -4.53 -10.10 4.68
C LEU A 37 -4.10 -9.31 3.45
N PHE A 38 -4.56 -9.76 2.29
CA PHE A 38 -4.25 -9.12 1.01
C PHE A 38 -5.55 -8.76 0.30
N ALA A 39 -5.66 -7.51 -0.14
CA ALA A 39 -6.76 -7.08 -1.00
C ALA A 39 -6.34 -5.83 -1.76
N THR A 40 -7.05 -5.52 -2.84
CA THR A 40 -6.86 -4.26 -3.54
C THR A 40 -7.45 -3.12 -2.75
N ALA A 41 -7.04 -1.88 -3.08
CA ALA A 41 -7.60 -0.69 -2.43
C ALA A 41 -9.12 -0.66 -2.56
N SER A 42 -9.64 -0.99 -3.74
CA SER A 42 -11.10 -1.03 -3.97
C SER A 42 -11.79 -2.05 -3.08
N GLU A 43 -11.19 -3.23 -2.92
CA GLU A 43 -11.74 -4.27 -2.07
C GLU A 43 -11.74 -3.85 -0.59
N TRP A 44 -10.66 -3.21 -0.15
CA TRP A 44 -10.60 -2.69 1.21
C TRP A 44 -11.69 -1.66 1.47
N VAL A 45 -11.87 -0.72 0.52
CA VAL A 45 -12.89 0.31 0.65
C VAL A 45 -14.29 -0.32 0.70
N THR A 46 -14.57 -1.28 -0.15
CA THR A 46 -15.87 -1.97 -0.14
C THR A 46 -16.13 -2.63 1.21
N ARG A 47 -15.14 -3.32 1.75
CA ARG A 47 -15.27 -3.96 3.06
C ARG A 47 -15.55 -2.95 4.17
N LEU A 48 -14.82 -1.83 4.16
CA LEU A 48 -14.99 -0.80 5.17
C LEU A 48 -16.33 -0.09 5.01
N ALA A 49 -16.76 0.16 3.78
CA ALA A 49 -18.05 0.79 3.52
C ALA A 49 -19.20 -0.10 3.99
N ASP A 50 -19.13 -1.40 3.72
CA ASP A 50 -20.14 -2.34 4.18
C ASP A 50 -20.23 -2.33 5.71
N ALA A 51 -19.08 -2.36 6.39
CA ALA A 51 -19.04 -2.31 7.84
C ALA A 51 -19.61 -0.99 8.36
N HIS A 52 -19.27 0.13 7.71
CA HIS A 52 -19.74 1.45 8.10
C HIS A 52 -21.26 1.55 7.98
N HIS A 53 -21.80 1.09 6.86
CA HIS A 53 -23.25 1.16 6.63
C HIS A 53 -24.02 0.22 7.56
N ALA A 54 -23.36 -0.82 8.05
CA ALA A 54 -23.97 -1.72 9.05
C ALA A 54 -23.78 -1.24 10.49
N GLY A 55 -23.14 -0.07 10.69
CA GLY A 55 -22.86 0.45 12.02
C GLY A 55 -21.76 -0.29 12.76
N LYS A 56 -20.88 -0.99 12.03
CA LYS A 56 -19.87 -1.87 12.63
C LYS A 56 -18.43 -1.52 12.19
N LEU A 57 -18.21 -0.28 11.79
CA LEU A 57 -16.87 0.11 11.31
C LEU A 57 -15.80 -0.10 12.38
N GLN A 58 -16.05 0.32 13.62
CA GLN A 58 -15.06 0.18 14.68
C GLN A 58 -14.75 -1.28 14.98
N ASP A 59 -15.77 -2.15 14.94
CA ASP A 59 -15.56 -3.59 15.11
C ASP A 59 -14.67 -4.14 14.00
N GLU A 60 -14.89 -3.70 12.77
CA GLU A 60 -14.08 -4.16 11.64
C GLU A 60 -12.64 -3.67 11.76
N LEU A 61 -12.44 -2.41 12.11
CA LEU A 61 -11.08 -1.88 12.32
C LEU A 61 -10.35 -2.62 13.44
N THR A 62 -11.07 -2.94 14.52
CA THR A 62 -10.50 -3.72 15.62
C THR A 62 -10.11 -5.10 15.16
N ARG A 63 -10.98 -5.76 14.37
CA ARG A 63 -10.69 -7.08 13.82
C ARG A 63 -9.44 -7.05 12.93
N LEU A 64 -9.34 -6.05 12.06
CA LEU A 64 -8.20 -5.91 11.18
C LEU A 64 -6.92 -5.63 11.97
N GLY A 65 -7.04 -4.98 13.11
CA GLY A 65 -5.90 -4.72 13.99
C GLY A 65 -5.23 -5.97 14.54
N ARG A 66 -5.91 -7.12 14.47
CA ARG A 66 -5.34 -8.41 14.89
C ARG A 66 -4.41 -9.01 13.84
N TYR A 67 -4.34 -8.39 12.66
CA TYR A 67 -3.44 -8.83 11.60
C TYR A 67 -2.22 -7.91 11.61
N PRO A 68 -1.03 -8.44 11.93
CA PRO A 68 0.18 -7.62 11.99
C PRO A 68 0.54 -6.95 10.66
N LEU A 69 0.06 -7.53 9.56
CA LEU A 69 0.33 -7.00 8.23
C LEU A 69 -0.93 -7.08 7.38
N ILE A 70 -1.26 -5.97 6.71
CA ILE A 70 -2.21 -6.00 5.60
C ILE A 70 -1.55 -5.44 4.36
N VAL A 71 -1.97 -5.94 3.20
CA VAL A 71 -1.49 -5.46 1.91
C VAL A 71 -2.65 -4.75 1.22
N VAL A 72 -2.39 -3.51 0.80
CA VAL A 72 -3.33 -2.70 0.03
C VAL A 72 -2.73 -2.50 -1.35
N ASP A 73 -3.23 -3.26 -2.30
CA ASP A 73 -2.71 -3.23 -3.67
C ASP A 73 -3.48 -2.25 -4.53
N GLU A 74 -2.80 -1.64 -5.47
CA GLU A 74 -3.42 -0.83 -6.53
C GLU A 74 -4.11 0.44 -6.05
N VAL A 75 -3.50 1.16 -5.10
CA VAL A 75 -3.98 2.49 -4.73
C VAL A 75 -3.80 3.43 -5.93
N GLY A 76 -4.86 4.12 -6.30
CA GLY A 76 -4.81 5.11 -7.38
C GLY A 76 -5.27 4.60 -8.74
N TYR A 77 -5.55 3.31 -8.88
CA TYR A 77 -6.09 2.79 -10.14
C TYR A 77 -7.52 3.27 -10.36
N ILE A 78 -8.27 3.47 -9.28
CA ILE A 78 -9.61 4.04 -9.30
C ILE A 78 -9.64 5.16 -8.27
N PRO A 79 -10.05 6.39 -8.65
CA PRO A 79 -10.16 7.48 -7.67
C PRO A 79 -11.19 7.15 -6.60
N PHE A 80 -10.96 7.65 -5.39
CA PHE A 80 -11.85 7.43 -4.26
C PHE A 80 -12.91 8.53 -4.18
N GLU A 81 -14.16 8.12 -3.95
CA GLU A 81 -15.21 9.03 -3.53
C GLU A 81 -14.90 9.55 -2.11
N PRO A 82 -15.50 10.69 -1.69
CA PRO A 82 -15.16 11.25 -0.38
C PRO A 82 -15.37 10.30 0.79
N GLU A 83 -16.45 9.51 0.78
CA GLU A 83 -16.68 8.54 1.85
C GLU A 83 -15.56 7.49 1.86
N ALA A 84 -15.19 7.00 0.68
CA ALA A 84 -14.15 5.99 0.53
C ALA A 84 -12.80 6.52 1.01
N ALA A 85 -12.48 7.76 0.66
CA ALA A 85 -11.23 8.39 1.10
C ALA A 85 -11.16 8.48 2.62
N ASN A 86 -12.28 8.86 3.25
CA ASN A 86 -12.35 8.96 4.70
C ASN A 86 -12.19 7.59 5.36
N LEU A 87 -12.84 6.57 4.83
CA LEU A 87 -12.74 5.21 5.37
C LEU A 87 -11.32 4.68 5.25
N PHE A 88 -10.68 4.93 4.12
CA PHE A 88 -9.30 4.52 3.93
C PHE A 88 -8.37 5.26 4.91
N PHE A 89 -8.61 6.55 5.12
CA PHE A 89 -7.85 7.32 6.10
C PHE A 89 -8.02 6.74 7.50
N GLN A 90 -9.22 6.32 7.87
CA GLN A 90 -9.45 5.69 9.17
C GLN A 90 -8.70 4.37 9.28
N LEU A 91 -8.63 3.60 8.20
CA LEU A 91 -7.85 2.36 8.19
C LEU A 91 -6.37 2.64 8.43
N VAL A 92 -5.81 3.58 7.69
CA VAL A 92 -4.40 3.96 7.86
C VAL A 92 -4.14 4.45 9.28
N SER A 93 -5.02 5.30 9.79
CA SER A 93 -4.87 5.86 11.14
C SER A 93 -4.96 4.79 12.22
N SER A 94 -5.83 3.80 12.03
CA SER A 94 -6.00 2.72 13.03
C SER A 94 -4.76 1.83 13.11
N ARG A 95 -3.95 1.79 12.04
CA ARG A 95 -2.76 0.97 12.00
C ARG A 95 -1.49 1.76 12.31
N TYR A 96 -1.58 3.07 12.32
CA TYR A 96 -0.43 3.95 12.51
C TYR A 96 0.29 3.59 13.83
N GLU A 97 1.58 3.26 13.73
CA GLU A 97 2.45 2.86 14.84
C GLU A 97 1.97 1.61 15.59
N ARG A 98 1.00 0.89 15.06
CA ARG A 98 0.45 -0.31 15.72
C ARG A 98 0.63 -1.57 14.90
N ALA A 99 0.58 -1.45 13.59
CA ALA A 99 0.69 -2.59 12.69
C ALA A 99 1.18 -2.13 11.33
N SER A 100 1.69 -3.07 10.54
CA SER A 100 2.32 -2.75 9.26
C SER A 100 1.35 -2.81 8.10
N MET A 101 1.69 -2.06 7.05
CA MET A 101 0.99 -2.11 5.76
C MET A 101 2.03 -2.21 4.65
N ILE A 102 1.70 -2.98 3.62
CA ILE A 102 2.37 -2.90 2.33
C ILE A 102 1.38 -2.23 1.39
N VAL A 103 1.79 -1.17 0.73
CA VAL A 103 0.93 -0.41 -0.17
C VAL A 103 1.58 -0.35 -1.54
N THR A 104 0.84 -0.63 -2.59
CA THR A 104 1.32 -0.39 -3.95
C THR A 104 0.46 0.69 -4.60
N SER A 105 1.08 1.54 -5.41
CA SER A 105 0.35 2.59 -6.11
C SER A 105 0.99 2.87 -7.47
N ASN A 106 0.15 3.17 -8.45
CA ASN A 106 0.60 3.61 -9.76
C ASN A 106 0.80 5.12 -9.82
N LYS A 107 0.55 5.83 -8.72
CA LYS A 107 0.67 7.28 -8.66
C LYS A 107 1.78 7.69 -7.69
N PRO A 108 2.66 8.62 -8.07
CA PRO A 108 3.59 9.18 -7.09
C PRO A 108 2.82 9.97 -6.03
N PHE A 109 3.43 10.15 -4.87
CA PHE A 109 2.77 10.85 -3.76
C PHE A 109 2.26 12.24 -4.16
N GLY A 110 2.98 12.95 -5.02
CA GLY A 110 2.56 14.27 -5.46
C GLY A 110 1.23 14.29 -6.20
N ARG A 111 0.75 13.13 -6.66
CA ARG A 111 -0.52 13.01 -7.36
C ARG A 111 -1.61 12.33 -6.54
N TRP A 112 -1.33 12.04 -5.28
CA TRP A 112 -2.33 11.37 -4.43
C TRP A 112 -3.53 12.27 -4.12
N GLY A 113 -3.38 13.59 -4.25
CA GLY A 113 -4.53 14.47 -4.15
C GLY A 113 -5.61 14.15 -5.17
N GLU A 114 -5.21 13.72 -6.37
CA GLU A 114 -6.14 13.29 -7.41
C GLU A 114 -6.86 11.99 -7.03
N VAL A 115 -6.15 11.10 -6.34
CA VAL A 115 -6.70 9.80 -5.93
C VAL A 115 -7.76 9.97 -4.86
N PHE A 116 -7.48 10.82 -3.86
CA PHE A 116 -8.36 11.00 -2.71
C PHE A 116 -9.26 12.22 -2.82
N GLY A 117 -9.14 12.99 -3.90
CA GLY A 117 -10.00 14.14 -4.17
C GLY A 117 -9.73 15.35 -3.31
N ASP A 118 -8.67 15.34 -2.51
CA ASP A 118 -8.37 16.42 -1.56
C ASP A 118 -6.89 16.35 -1.20
N ASP A 119 -6.17 17.46 -1.44
CA ASP A 119 -4.73 17.52 -1.17
C ASP A 119 -4.41 17.44 0.32
N VAL A 120 -5.30 17.97 1.17
CA VAL A 120 -5.09 17.94 2.62
C VAL A 120 -5.22 16.53 3.16
N VAL A 121 -6.24 15.80 2.72
CA VAL A 121 -6.45 14.40 3.10
C VAL A 121 -5.28 13.55 2.61
N ALA A 122 -4.87 13.76 1.37
CA ALA A 122 -3.74 13.02 0.80
C ALA A 122 -2.45 13.28 1.59
N ALA A 123 -2.17 14.53 1.94
CA ALA A 123 -0.98 14.87 2.70
C ALA A 123 -0.99 14.23 4.09
N ALA A 124 -2.13 14.23 4.77
CA ALA A 124 -2.25 13.60 6.08
C ALA A 124 -2.07 12.10 6.00
N MET A 125 -2.58 11.48 4.94
CA MET A 125 -2.45 10.05 4.73
C MET A 125 -0.99 9.65 4.46
N ILE A 126 -0.33 10.39 3.58
CA ILE A 126 1.07 10.17 3.26
C ILE A 126 1.92 10.31 4.52
N ASP A 127 1.66 11.34 5.31
CA ASP A 127 2.40 11.56 6.55
C ASP A 127 2.36 10.34 7.45
N ARG A 128 1.18 9.75 7.64
CA ARG A 128 1.05 8.57 8.47
C ARG A 128 1.69 7.33 7.85
N LEU A 129 1.56 7.16 6.54
CA LEU A 129 2.11 5.99 5.87
C LEU A 129 3.63 5.98 5.87
N VAL A 130 4.26 7.15 5.67
CA VAL A 130 5.72 7.21 5.54
C VAL A 130 6.45 7.43 6.84
N HIS A 131 5.76 7.65 7.95
CA HIS A 131 6.40 7.99 9.22
C HIS A 131 7.43 6.94 9.63
N HIS A 132 7.12 5.66 9.46
CA HIS A 132 8.08 4.57 9.62
C HIS A 132 7.92 3.67 8.40
N ALA A 133 8.58 4.02 7.30
CA ALA A 133 8.36 3.28 6.07
C ALA A 133 9.60 3.21 5.20
N GLU A 134 9.65 2.14 4.43
CA GLU A 134 10.55 1.98 3.31
C GLU A 134 9.74 2.33 2.06
N VAL A 135 10.14 3.36 1.32
CA VAL A 135 9.45 3.77 0.10
C VAL A 135 10.32 3.39 -1.09
N ILE A 136 9.79 2.58 -1.98
CA ILE A 136 10.51 2.05 -3.13
C ILE A 136 9.82 2.53 -4.39
N ALA A 137 10.51 3.39 -5.16
CA ALA A 137 10.00 3.89 -6.42
C ALA A 137 10.58 3.04 -7.55
N LEU A 138 9.71 2.48 -8.38
CA LEU A 138 10.09 1.64 -9.50
C LEU A 138 9.87 2.40 -10.80
N LYS A 139 10.82 2.25 -11.72
CA LYS A 139 10.72 2.84 -13.05
C LYS A 139 10.36 1.71 -14.01
N GLY A 140 9.21 1.85 -14.67
CA GLY A 140 8.68 0.77 -15.49
C GLY A 140 9.66 0.27 -16.53
N ASP A 141 10.24 1.17 -17.28
CA ASP A 141 11.15 0.79 -18.35
C ASP A 141 12.43 0.17 -17.82
N SER A 142 12.97 0.72 -16.73
CA SER A 142 14.20 0.20 -16.13
C SER A 142 14.03 -1.25 -15.69
N TYR A 143 12.92 -1.54 -15.04
CA TYR A 143 12.69 -2.88 -14.52
C TYR A 143 12.52 -3.88 -15.66
N ARG A 144 11.75 -3.53 -16.68
CA ARG A 144 11.54 -4.42 -17.81
C ARG A 144 12.80 -4.66 -18.60
N LEU A 145 13.62 -3.64 -18.75
CA LEU A 145 14.88 -3.78 -19.46
C LEU A 145 15.82 -4.71 -18.71
N LYS A 146 15.83 -4.67 -17.38
CA LYS A 146 16.62 -5.59 -16.59
C LYS A 146 16.21 -7.04 -16.85
N ASP A 147 14.93 -7.29 -16.89
CA ASP A 147 14.43 -8.63 -17.16
C ASP A 147 14.86 -9.12 -18.53
N ARG A 148 14.90 -8.24 -19.51
CA ARG A 148 15.27 -8.62 -20.86
C ARG A 148 16.75 -8.74 -21.05
N ASP A 149 17.45 -7.78 -20.53
CA ASP A 149 18.86 -7.74 -20.72
C ASP A 149 19.56 -8.74 -19.87
N LEU A 150 19.04 -8.97 -18.78
CA LEU A 150 19.63 -9.58 -17.84
C LEU A 150 19.93 -10.22 -17.67
N GLY A 151 19.31 -9.75 -18.08
CA GLY A 151 19.75 -9.04 -17.83
C GLY A 151 20.81 -8.12 -17.48
N ARG A 152 21.37 -7.53 -17.30
CA ARG A 152 22.39 -6.70 -16.96
C ARG A 152 22.07 -5.52 -16.12
N VAL A 153 21.58 -5.28 -16.40
CA VAL A 153 21.59 -4.45 -15.67
C VAL A 153 21.55 -3.90 -15.03
N PRO A 154 21.31 -3.62 -14.98
CA PRO A 154 21.30 -3.06 -14.23
C PRO A 154 21.34 -2.55 -13.53
N PRO A 155 21.19 -2.34 -13.48
CA PRO A 155 21.17 -1.90 -12.72
C PRO A 155 21.09 -1.21 -12.18
N ALA A 156 20.78 -0.98 -12.41
CA ALA A 156 20.74 -0.57 -11.92
C ALA A 156 20.70 0.12 -11.46
N GLU A 157 20.34 0.28 -11.88
CA GLU A 157 20.37 0.58 -11.41
C GLU A 157 20.21 1.00 -10.79
N PRO A 158 20.16 1.10 -11.09
CA PRO A 158 20.04 1.31 -10.56
C PRO A 158 19.95 1.95 -10.29
N ASN A 159 19.78 2.19 -10.85
CA ASN A 159 19.80 2.37 -10.68
C ASN A 159 19.57 2.80 -10.53
N GLN A 160 19.20 2.74 -11.19
CA GLN A 160 19.09 2.65 -11.04
C GLN A 160 18.93 2.73 -10.52
N GLN A 161 18.72 2.86 -10.95
CA GLN A 161 18.68 2.56 -10.50
C GLN A 161 18.63 2.67 -10.11
#